data_6f8746046b6310de7f60ead18cf8c0a9
#
_entry.id   6f8746046b6310de7f60ead18cf8c0a9
#
_cell.length_a   1.000
_cell.length_b   1.000
_cell.length_c   1.000
_cell.angle_alpha   90.00
_cell.angle_beta   90.00
_cell.angle_gamma   90.00
#
_symmetry.space_group_name_H-M   'P 1'
#
loop_
_entity.id
_entity.type
_entity.pdbx_description
1 polymer ?
#
loop_
_entity_poly.entity_id
_entity_poly.type
_entity_poly.pdbx_seq_one_letter_code
_entity_poly.pdbx_strand_id
1 'polypeptide(L)'
;SLLQTLYENYKKEETILKIKVDKKKYKKMNIYGIVSSVLLVVLFGAVVYGYFWHIPRQDKIVEANDAYLQKDYIRVIDSLKDFEIGQMERAQKYILATAYIQGESVDSFSTKDKEVILSKINYQSNEGIFDYWIHLGRMEVKEAENLALQMSDDQLLLYAYLQELSRIEEDQEMSGEEKSSKKQDLMKKVEELADKLHISYREADEEMNTETKADENQE
;
A
#
# COMPACT_ATOMS: atom_id res chain seq x y z
N SER A 1 -2.03 -45.01 -74.98
CA SER A 1 -3.04 -45.69 -74.16
C SER A 1 -3.83 -44.66 -73.39
N LEU A 2 -5.15 -44.82 -73.34
CA LEU A 2 -6.10 -43.88 -72.71
C LEU A 2 -5.74 -43.55 -71.28
N LEU A 3 -5.21 -44.48 -70.54
CA LEU A 3 -4.71 -44.33 -69.13
C LEU A 3 -3.52 -43.39 -69.04
N GLN A 4 -2.64 -43.40 -69.98
CA GLN A 4 -1.46 -42.53 -70.02
C GLN A 4 -1.83 -41.09 -70.28
N THR A 5 -2.79 -40.84 -71.16
CA THR A 5 -3.31 -39.52 -71.42
C THR A 5 -4.10 -38.93 -70.25
N LEU A 6 -4.87 -39.76 -69.57
CA LEU A 6 -5.54 -39.37 -68.29
C LEU A 6 -4.56 -39.02 -67.17
N TYR A 7 -3.52 -39.80 -67.05
CA TYR A 7 -2.46 -39.54 -66.00
C TYR A 7 -1.67 -38.27 -66.35
N GLU A 8 -1.36 -38.01 -67.58
CA GLU A 8 -0.67 -36.79 -68.02
C GLU A 8 -1.54 -35.56 -67.86
N ASN A 9 -2.86 -35.67 -68.15
CA ASN A 9 -3.79 -34.59 -67.88
C ASN A 9 -3.97 -34.29 -66.37
N TYR A 10 -4.09 -35.34 -65.57
CA TYR A 10 -4.15 -35.19 -64.12
C TYR A 10 -2.88 -34.50 -63.55
N LYS A 11 -1.71 -34.89 -64.04
CA LYS A 11 -0.44 -34.28 -63.67
C LYS A 11 -0.29 -32.84 -64.13
N LYS A 12 -0.90 -32.49 -65.26
CA LYS A 12 -0.99 -31.12 -65.76
C LYS A 12 -1.90 -30.27 -64.92
N GLU A 13 -3.05 -30.79 -64.51
CA GLU A 13 -3.99 -30.09 -63.62
C GLU A 13 -3.36 -29.85 -62.24
N GLU A 14 -2.66 -30.82 -61.65
CA GLU A 14 -1.94 -30.66 -60.40
C GLU A 14 -0.85 -29.57 -60.50
N THR A 15 -0.25 -29.38 -61.66
CA THR A 15 0.79 -28.38 -61.90
C THR A 15 0.20 -26.97 -62.11
N ILE A 16 -1.04 -26.86 -62.59
CA ILE A 16 -1.74 -25.61 -62.83
C ILE A 16 -2.25 -25.01 -61.52
N LEU A 17 -2.55 -25.84 -60.51
CA LEU A 17 -2.95 -25.40 -59.17
C LEU A 17 -1.79 -24.78 -58.31
N LYS A 18 -0.55 -24.92 -58.77
CA LYS A 18 0.58 -24.21 -58.12
C LYS A 18 0.63 -22.79 -58.64
N ILE A 19 -0.06 -21.89 -57.93
CA ILE A 19 0.02 -20.46 -58.13
C ILE A 19 1.52 -20.06 -58.01
N LYS A 20 2.13 -19.62 -59.12
CA LYS A 20 3.48 -19.04 -59.11
C LYS A 20 3.45 -17.71 -58.37
N VAL A 21 3.56 -17.76 -57.06
CA VAL A 21 3.71 -16.55 -56.27
C VAL A 21 5.12 -16.00 -56.48
N ASP A 22 5.23 -14.75 -56.90
CA ASP A 22 6.53 -14.06 -57.02
C ASP A 22 7.29 -14.16 -55.71
N LYS A 23 8.51 -14.69 -55.70
CA LYS A 23 9.34 -14.88 -54.50
C LYS A 23 9.48 -13.60 -53.65
N LYS A 24 9.50 -12.43 -54.30
CA LYS A 24 9.55 -11.14 -53.59
C LYS A 24 8.23 -10.84 -52.86
N LYS A 25 7.10 -11.15 -53.47
CA LYS A 25 5.76 -10.94 -52.88
C LYS A 25 5.53 -11.91 -51.75
N TYR A 26 5.94 -13.17 -51.86
CA TYR A 26 5.86 -14.18 -50.81
C TYR A 26 6.75 -13.83 -49.61
N LYS A 27 7.97 -13.35 -49.84
CA LYS A 27 8.88 -12.92 -48.77
C LYS A 27 8.33 -11.72 -47.99
N LYS A 28 7.74 -10.73 -48.68
CA LYS A 28 7.05 -9.59 -48.07
C LYS A 28 5.84 -10.05 -47.24
N MET A 29 5.00 -10.92 -47.78
CA MET A 29 3.80 -11.44 -47.11
C MET A 29 4.17 -12.24 -45.85
N ASN A 30 5.24 -13.02 -45.88
CA ASN A 30 5.76 -13.75 -44.74
C ASN A 30 6.30 -12.81 -43.65
N ILE A 31 7.00 -11.75 -44.03
CA ILE A 31 7.49 -10.72 -43.08
C ILE A 31 6.31 -10.00 -42.43
N TYR A 32 5.28 -9.60 -43.21
CA TYR A 32 4.06 -8.99 -42.63
C TYR A 32 3.32 -9.95 -41.68
N GLY A 33 3.25 -11.24 -42.01
CA GLY A 33 2.69 -12.27 -41.14
C GLY A 33 3.43 -12.40 -39.82
N ILE A 34 4.76 -12.44 -39.85
CA ILE A 34 5.59 -12.51 -38.64
C ILE A 34 5.45 -11.25 -37.78
N VAL A 35 5.51 -10.06 -38.42
CA VAL A 35 5.35 -8.77 -37.68
C VAL A 35 3.97 -8.68 -37.07
N SER A 36 2.92 -9.07 -37.79
CA SER A 36 1.56 -9.10 -37.24
C SER A 36 1.40 -10.07 -36.07
N SER A 37 2.01 -11.27 -36.17
CA SER A 37 1.98 -12.24 -35.07
C SER A 37 2.69 -11.73 -33.82
N VAL A 38 3.84 -11.09 -33.98
CA VAL A 38 4.58 -10.49 -32.85
C VAL A 38 3.76 -9.37 -32.21
N LEU A 39 3.13 -8.51 -33.03
CA LEU A 39 2.27 -7.44 -32.54
C LEU A 39 1.08 -7.99 -31.74
N LEU A 40 0.44 -9.06 -32.20
CA LEU A 40 -0.66 -9.71 -31.49
C LEU A 40 -0.22 -10.29 -30.15
N VAL A 41 0.95 -10.92 -30.08
CA VAL A 41 1.51 -11.45 -28.82
C VAL A 41 1.78 -10.31 -27.83
N VAL A 42 2.35 -9.19 -28.29
CA VAL A 42 2.60 -8.01 -27.44
C VAL A 42 1.29 -7.41 -26.94
N LEU A 43 0.30 -7.25 -27.80
CA LEU A 43 -1.03 -6.74 -27.41
C LEU A 43 -1.72 -7.68 -26.41
N PHE A 44 -1.69 -8.98 -26.66
CA PHE A 44 -2.24 -9.97 -25.74
C PHE A 44 -1.53 -9.93 -24.39
N GLY A 45 -0.20 -9.86 -24.38
CA GLY A 45 0.59 -9.70 -23.15
C GLY A 45 0.24 -8.42 -22.37
N ALA A 46 0.03 -7.31 -23.07
CA ALA A 46 -0.39 -6.04 -22.44
C ALA A 46 -1.80 -6.13 -21.83
N VAL A 47 -2.74 -6.81 -22.52
CA VAL A 47 -4.11 -7.03 -21.99
C VAL A 47 -4.07 -7.94 -20.77
N VAL A 48 -3.32 -9.04 -20.81
CA VAL A 48 -3.16 -9.97 -19.69
C VAL A 48 -2.52 -9.25 -18.51
N TYR A 49 -1.45 -8.50 -18.72
CA TYR A 49 -0.80 -7.70 -17.68
C TYR A 49 -1.78 -6.68 -17.06
N GLY A 50 -2.53 -5.95 -17.90
CA GLY A 50 -3.54 -4.99 -17.42
C GLY A 50 -4.64 -5.68 -16.59
N TYR A 51 -5.13 -6.82 -17.06
CA TYR A 51 -6.18 -7.59 -16.38
C TYR A 51 -5.72 -8.09 -15.00
N PHE A 52 -4.54 -8.68 -14.89
CA PHE A 52 -4.07 -9.25 -13.63
C PHE A 52 -3.48 -8.23 -12.66
N TRP A 53 -3.01 -7.07 -13.13
CA TRP A 53 -2.34 -6.07 -12.30
C TRP A 53 -3.19 -4.84 -11.99
N HIS A 54 -3.93 -4.33 -12.96
CA HIS A 54 -4.69 -3.08 -12.81
C HIS A 54 -6.10 -3.28 -12.21
N ILE A 55 -6.83 -4.30 -12.63
CA ILE A 55 -8.22 -4.48 -12.19
C ILE A 55 -8.32 -4.77 -10.69
N PRO A 56 -7.56 -5.74 -10.11
CA PRO A 56 -7.66 -6.02 -8.68
C PRO A 56 -7.29 -4.84 -7.80
N ARG A 57 -6.39 -3.97 -8.29
CA ARG A 57 -6.00 -2.75 -7.56
C ARG A 57 -7.14 -1.73 -7.52
N GLN A 58 -7.85 -1.55 -8.62
CA GLN A 58 -8.99 -0.63 -8.69
C GLN A 58 -10.14 -1.10 -7.79
N ASP A 59 -10.43 -2.39 -7.76
CA ASP A 59 -11.46 -2.97 -6.91
C ASP A 59 -11.17 -2.70 -5.43
N LYS A 60 -9.92 -2.88 -4.98
CA LYS A 60 -9.50 -2.56 -3.61
C LYS A 60 -9.64 -1.06 -3.27
N ILE A 61 -9.37 -0.17 -4.23
CA ILE A 61 -9.54 1.28 -4.04
C ILE A 61 -11.03 1.62 -3.89
N VAL A 62 -11.89 1.06 -4.71
CA VAL A 62 -13.35 1.25 -4.60
C VAL A 62 -13.85 0.72 -3.27
N GLU A 63 -13.41 -0.47 -2.88
CA GLU A 63 -13.76 -1.07 -1.58
C GLU A 63 -13.32 -0.19 -0.41
N ALA A 64 -12.11 0.34 -0.43
CA ALA A 64 -11.62 1.24 0.61
C ALA A 64 -12.44 2.52 0.71
N ASN A 65 -12.84 3.11 -0.42
CA ASN A 65 -13.70 4.30 -0.43
C ASN A 65 -15.08 4.00 0.16
N ASP A 66 -15.70 2.88 -0.21
CA ASP A 66 -17.00 2.47 0.32
C ASP A 66 -16.91 2.17 1.83
N ALA A 67 -15.85 1.49 2.27
CA ALA A 67 -15.60 1.22 3.67
C ALA A 67 -15.42 2.52 4.48
N TYR A 68 -14.69 3.49 3.93
CA TYR A 68 -14.47 4.80 4.57
C TYR A 68 -15.80 5.56 4.77
N LEU A 69 -16.67 5.56 3.77
CA LEU A 69 -18.00 6.18 3.89
C LEU A 69 -18.88 5.49 4.97
N GLN A 70 -18.69 4.19 5.18
CA GLN A 70 -19.36 3.40 6.22
C GLN A 70 -18.68 3.52 7.59
N LYS A 71 -17.53 4.22 7.69
CA LYS A 71 -16.67 4.31 8.88
C LYS A 71 -16.10 2.94 9.31
N ASP A 72 -16.01 2.00 8.38
CA ASP A 72 -15.35 0.72 8.58
C ASP A 72 -13.84 0.87 8.33
N TYR A 73 -13.13 1.41 9.32
CA TYR A 73 -11.71 1.75 9.22
C TYR A 73 -10.83 0.52 9.11
N ILE A 74 -11.20 -0.59 9.72
CA ILE A 74 -10.46 -1.86 9.61
C ILE A 74 -10.47 -2.33 8.15
N ARG A 75 -11.60 -2.27 7.50
CA ARG A 75 -11.74 -2.67 6.09
C ARG A 75 -11.00 -1.71 5.14
N VAL A 76 -10.93 -0.41 5.46
CA VAL A 76 -10.08 0.54 4.72
C VAL A 76 -8.62 0.11 4.80
N ILE A 77 -8.13 -0.19 6.01
CA ILE A 77 -6.74 -0.62 6.24
C ILE A 77 -6.49 -1.92 5.47
N ASP A 78 -7.33 -2.93 5.60
CA ASP A 78 -7.16 -4.21 4.90
C ASP A 78 -7.12 -4.08 3.38
N SER A 79 -7.90 -3.16 2.83
CA SER A 79 -7.94 -2.92 1.38
C SER A 79 -6.67 -2.23 0.87
N LEU A 80 -6.05 -1.34 1.67
CA LEU A 80 -4.95 -0.47 1.22
C LEU A 80 -3.59 -0.76 1.86
N LYS A 81 -3.50 -1.64 2.88
CA LYS A 81 -2.25 -1.90 3.62
C LYS A 81 -1.07 -2.35 2.75
N ASP A 82 -1.34 -3.08 1.66
CA ASP A 82 -0.32 -3.60 0.75
C ASP A 82 0.10 -2.61 -0.35
N PHE A 83 -0.53 -1.45 -0.41
CA PHE A 83 -0.20 -0.44 -1.43
C PHE A 83 1.06 0.33 -1.02
N GLU A 84 1.98 0.51 -1.96
CA GLU A 84 3.12 1.41 -1.75
C GLU A 84 2.67 2.85 -1.62
N ILE A 85 3.10 3.55 -0.57
CA ILE A 85 2.68 4.92 -0.26
C ILE A 85 2.99 5.88 -1.41
N GLY A 86 4.17 5.75 -2.04
CA GLY A 86 4.57 6.57 -3.19
C GLY A 86 3.72 6.39 -4.45
N GLN A 87 2.91 5.33 -4.52
CA GLN A 87 1.99 5.05 -5.63
C GLN A 87 0.53 5.35 -5.30
N MET A 88 0.25 5.82 -4.07
CA MET A 88 -1.10 6.21 -3.66
C MET A 88 -1.40 7.63 -4.11
N GLU A 89 -2.64 7.83 -4.58
CA GLU A 89 -3.17 9.16 -4.78
C GLU A 89 -3.50 9.82 -3.44
N ARG A 90 -3.57 11.14 -3.43
CA ARG A 90 -3.87 11.94 -2.22
C ARG A 90 -5.13 11.46 -1.48
N ALA A 91 -6.18 11.10 -2.22
CA ALA A 91 -7.42 10.62 -1.62
C ALA A 91 -7.22 9.30 -0.85
N GLN A 92 -6.46 8.37 -1.42
CA GLN A 92 -6.13 7.09 -0.80
C GLN A 92 -5.27 7.29 0.45
N LYS A 93 -4.26 8.16 0.39
CA LYS A 93 -3.42 8.52 1.54
C LYS A 93 -4.26 9.13 2.67
N TYR A 94 -5.16 10.06 2.35
CA TYR A 94 -6.03 10.70 3.35
C TYR A 94 -6.95 9.71 4.06
N ILE A 95 -7.66 8.85 3.31
CA ILE A 95 -8.58 7.87 3.92
C ILE A 95 -7.83 6.82 4.72
N LEU A 96 -6.66 6.36 4.25
CA LEU A 96 -5.84 5.38 4.95
C LEU A 96 -5.22 5.96 6.23
N ALA A 97 -4.66 7.17 6.17
CA ALA A 97 -4.15 7.88 7.35
C ALA A 97 -5.24 8.07 8.42
N THR A 98 -6.44 8.51 7.99
CA THR A 98 -7.60 8.66 8.88
C THR A 98 -8.01 7.30 9.47
N ALA A 99 -8.00 6.24 8.66
CA ALA A 99 -8.34 4.90 9.12
C ALA A 99 -7.35 4.36 10.17
N TYR A 100 -6.05 4.59 9.99
CA TYR A 100 -5.05 4.22 11.00
C TYR A 100 -5.21 4.99 12.31
N ILE A 101 -5.54 6.28 12.27
CA ILE A 101 -5.75 7.07 13.49
C ILE A 101 -7.00 6.61 14.22
N GLN A 102 -8.08 6.27 13.51
CA GLN A 102 -9.36 5.84 14.10
C GLN A 102 -9.38 4.36 14.46
N GLY A 103 -8.63 3.53 13.75
CA GLY A 103 -8.56 2.09 13.98
C GLY A 103 -7.73 1.73 15.21
N GLU A 104 -7.63 0.44 15.47
CA GLU A 104 -6.89 -0.11 16.62
C GLU A 104 -5.36 -0.02 16.46
N SER A 105 -4.85 0.27 15.25
CA SER A 105 -3.42 0.25 14.95
C SER A 105 -2.58 1.31 15.69
N VAL A 106 -3.22 2.28 16.35
CA VAL A 106 -2.57 3.31 17.16
C VAL A 106 -3.22 3.31 18.55
N ASP A 107 -3.15 2.16 19.22
CA ASP A 107 -3.80 1.92 20.53
C ASP A 107 -3.20 2.73 21.67
N SER A 108 -2.00 3.28 21.50
CA SER A 108 -1.37 4.16 22.49
C SER A 108 -2.06 5.52 22.67
N PHE A 109 -3.09 5.83 21.86
CA PHE A 109 -3.80 7.11 21.98
C PHE A 109 -5.21 6.93 22.51
N SER A 110 -5.57 7.75 23.49
CA SER A 110 -6.95 7.82 23.97
C SER A 110 -7.90 8.31 22.86
N THR A 111 -9.19 7.98 22.98
CA THR A 111 -10.23 8.47 22.05
C THR A 111 -10.19 9.99 21.90
N LYS A 112 -9.92 10.71 22.99
CA LYS A 112 -9.82 12.17 23.00
C LYS A 112 -8.61 12.67 22.20
N ASP A 113 -7.47 11.98 22.30
CA ASP A 113 -6.28 12.34 21.53
C ASP A 113 -6.49 12.09 20.05
N LYS A 114 -7.12 10.96 19.68
CA LYS A 114 -7.51 10.65 18.28
C LYS A 114 -8.42 11.75 17.72
N GLU A 115 -9.39 12.24 18.47
CA GLU A 115 -10.25 13.36 18.06
C GLU A 115 -9.47 14.65 17.86
N VAL A 116 -8.54 14.99 18.75
CA VAL A 116 -7.70 16.17 18.63
C VAL A 116 -6.80 16.09 17.39
N ILE A 117 -6.17 14.94 17.16
CA ILE A 117 -5.33 14.71 15.98
C ILE A 117 -6.16 14.87 14.71
N LEU A 118 -7.32 14.22 14.62
CA LEU A 118 -8.20 14.28 13.45
C LEU A 118 -8.74 15.68 13.18
N SER A 119 -8.97 16.49 14.23
CA SER A 119 -9.40 17.88 14.06
C SER A 119 -8.36 18.74 13.32
N LYS A 120 -7.08 18.36 13.36
CA LYS A 120 -5.96 19.04 12.71
C LYS A 120 -5.67 18.51 11.29
N ILE A 121 -6.23 17.37 10.93
CA ILE A 121 -6.00 16.69 9.65
C ILE A 121 -7.23 16.86 8.76
N ASN A 122 -7.03 17.39 7.57
CA ASN A 122 -8.08 17.50 6.56
C ASN A 122 -7.48 17.22 5.18
N TYR A 123 -8.34 17.08 4.18
CA TYR A 123 -7.92 16.72 2.81
C TYR A 123 -6.89 17.72 2.20
N GLN A 124 -6.81 18.96 2.70
CA GLN A 124 -5.85 19.97 2.25
C GLN A 124 -4.52 19.96 3.03
N SER A 125 -4.40 19.14 4.07
CA SER A 125 -3.16 18.99 4.84
C SER A 125 -2.01 18.54 3.96
N ASN A 126 -0.77 18.81 4.36
CA ASN A 126 0.42 18.37 3.64
C ASN A 126 0.42 16.83 3.48
N GLU A 127 0.80 16.32 2.31
CA GLU A 127 0.86 14.86 2.09
C GLU A 127 1.83 14.15 3.04
N GLY A 128 2.91 14.80 3.43
CA GLY A 128 3.84 14.26 4.41
C GLY A 128 3.19 13.90 5.75
N ILE A 129 2.10 14.60 6.13
CA ILE A 129 1.31 14.26 7.32
C ILE A 129 0.55 12.94 7.11
N PHE A 130 0.00 12.70 5.92
CA PHE A 130 -0.67 11.44 5.62
C PHE A 130 0.34 10.28 5.59
N ASP A 131 1.48 10.49 4.93
CA ASP A 131 2.56 9.51 4.85
C ASP A 131 3.08 9.17 6.26
N TYR A 132 3.22 10.16 7.13
CA TYR A 132 3.58 9.96 8.53
C TYR A 132 2.61 9.02 9.26
N TRP A 133 1.30 9.30 9.19
CA TRP A 133 0.30 8.49 9.88
C TRP A 133 0.16 7.09 9.29
N ILE A 134 0.39 6.93 7.98
CA ILE A 134 0.42 5.62 7.34
C ILE A 134 1.61 4.80 7.82
N HIS A 135 2.82 5.38 7.85
CA HIS A 135 4.00 4.71 8.38
C HIS A 135 3.83 4.35 9.86
N LEU A 136 3.32 5.28 10.67
CA LEU A 136 3.07 5.03 12.08
C LEU A 136 2.08 3.88 12.29
N GLY A 137 0.97 3.87 11.57
CA GLY A 137 -0.05 2.82 11.62
C GLY A 137 0.44 1.46 11.11
N ARG A 138 1.45 1.43 10.23
CA ARG A 138 2.14 0.23 9.77
C ARG A 138 3.26 -0.23 10.71
N MET A 139 3.46 0.43 11.83
CA MET A 139 4.57 0.21 12.77
C MET A 139 5.96 0.44 12.14
N GLU A 140 6.03 1.21 11.07
CA GLU A 140 7.26 1.67 10.42
C GLU A 140 7.74 2.95 11.11
N VAL A 141 8.06 2.84 12.42
CA VAL A 141 8.26 3.99 13.30
C VAL A 141 9.44 4.85 12.88
N LYS A 142 10.51 4.25 12.34
CA LYS A 142 11.70 5.01 11.88
C LYS A 142 11.37 5.93 10.70
N GLU A 143 10.54 5.48 9.79
CA GLU A 143 10.07 6.25 8.67
C GLU A 143 9.19 7.42 9.13
N ALA A 144 8.31 7.17 10.10
CA ALA A 144 7.49 8.19 10.73
C ALA A 144 8.37 9.22 11.48
N GLU A 145 9.35 8.80 12.24
CA GLU A 145 10.33 9.67 12.93
C GLU A 145 11.04 10.59 11.91
N ASN A 146 11.55 10.02 10.84
CA ASN A 146 12.23 10.78 9.78
C ASN A 146 11.31 11.85 9.15
N LEU A 147 10.05 11.53 8.90
CA LEU A 147 9.08 12.49 8.38
C LEU A 147 8.76 13.60 9.38
N ALA A 148 8.59 13.27 10.66
CA ALA A 148 8.37 14.26 11.72
C ALA A 148 9.56 15.23 11.82
N LEU A 149 10.79 14.72 11.76
CA LEU A 149 12.02 15.53 11.74
C LEU A 149 12.09 16.43 10.51
N GLN A 150 11.77 15.93 9.32
CA GLN A 150 11.74 16.71 8.07
C GLN A 150 10.70 17.83 8.13
N MET A 151 9.56 17.58 8.75
CA MET A 151 8.51 18.60 8.95
C MET A 151 8.81 19.55 10.12
N SER A 152 9.83 19.26 10.91
CA SER A 152 10.16 19.97 12.16
C SER A 152 8.96 20.04 13.11
N ASP A 153 8.20 18.95 13.20
CA ASP A 153 7.00 18.84 14.03
C ASP A 153 7.30 17.97 15.26
N ASP A 154 7.57 18.66 16.38
CA ASP A 154 7.90 18.00 17.65
C ASP A 154 6.73 17.18 18.21
N GLN A 155 5.47 17.53 17.89
CA GLN A 155 4.30 16.77 18.32
C GLN A 155 4.21 15.42 17.61
N LEU A 156 4.41 15.41 16.28
CA LEU A 156 4.49 14.17 15.54
C LEU A 156 5.66 13.30 15.98
N LEU A 157 6.81 13.93 16.27
CA LEU A 157 7.98 13.22 16.78
C LEU A 157 7.70 12.55 18.15
N LEU A 158 7.01 13.26 19.04
CA LEU A 158 6.57 12.69 20.31
C LEU A 158 5.67 11.47 20.12
N TYR A 159 4.70 11.54 19.22
CA TYR A 159 3.82 10.40 18.94
C TYR A 159 4.58 9.20 18.37
N ALA A 160 5.59 9.42 17.52
CA ALA A 160 6.43 8.32 17.02
C ALA A 160 7.20 7.63 18.17
N TYR A 161 7.73 8.40 19.11
CA TYR A 161 8.43 7.83 20.28
C TYR A 161 7.50 7.08 21.22
N LEU A 162 6.28 7.56 21.44
CA LEU A 162 5.28 6.86 22.27
C LEU A 162 4.89 5.53 21.62
N GLN A 163 4.72 5.50 20.31
CA GLN A 163 4.42 4.27 19.58
C GLN A 163 5.60 3.27 19.63
N GLU A 164 6.85 3.76 19.56
CA GLU A 164 8.03 2.90 19.69
C GLU A 164 8.15 2.32 21.10
N LEU A 165 7.78 3.08 22.15
CA LEU A 165 7.72 2.58 23.53
C LEU A 165 6.74 1.42 23.65
N SER A 166 5.53 1.57 23.15
CA SER A 166 4.51 0.50 23.15
C SER A 166 5.03 -0.75 22.44
N ARG A 167 5.63 -0.57 21.26
CA ARG A 167 6.22 -1.68 20.48
C ARG A 167 7.31 -2.42 21.24
N ILE A 168 8.20 -1.70 21.97
CA ILE A 168 9.26 -2.31 22.78
C ILE A 168 8.66 -3.12 23.94
N GLU A 169 7.57 -2.69 24.54
CA GLU A 169 6.90 -3.42 25.61
C GLU A 169 6.29 -4.73 25.13
N GLU A 170 5.68 -4.74 23.96
CA GLU A 170 5.03 -5.91 23.36
C GLU A 170 6.00 -6.92 22.71
N ASP A 171 7.22 -6.50 22.36
CA ASP A 171 8.20 -7.34 21.68
C ASP A 171 8.68 -8.49 22.59
N GLN A 172 8.22 -9.71 22.29
CA GLN A 172 8.59 -10.91 23.05
C GLN A 172 9.98 -11.49 22.70
N GLU A 173 10.58 -11.07 21.61
CA GLU A 173 11.88 -11.56 21.16
C GLU A 173 13.05 -10.80 21.79
N MET A 174 12.80 -9.57 22.25
CA MET A 174 13.80 -8.71 22.86
C MET A 174 14.11 -9.13 24.30
N SER A 175 15.40 -9.18 24.66
CA SER A 175 15.80 -9.48 26.04
C SER A 175 15.37 -8.38 27.01
N GLY A 176 15.11 -8.73 28.27
CA GLY A 176 14.68 -7.76 29.27
C GLY A 176 15.69 -6.62 29.50
N GLU A 177 16.99 -6.92 29.39
CA GLU A 177 18.07 -5.93 29.54
C GLU A 177 18.10 -4.96 28.32
N GLU A 178 17.91 -5.47 27.11
CA GLU A 178 17.84 -4.66 25.91
C GLU A 178 16.58 -3.78 25.88
N LYS A 179 15.41 -4.34 26.29
CA LYS A 179 14.17 -3.57 26.47
C LYS A 179 14.38 -2.41 27.45
N SER A 180 14.97 -2.69 28.62
CA SER A 180 15.19 -1.68 29.64
C SER A 180 16.08 -0.54 29.15
N SER A 181 17.18 -0.86 28.47
CA SER A 181 18.08 0.15 27.91
C SER A 181 17.40 1.02 26.84
N LYS A 182 16.72 0.38 25.85
CA LYS A 182 16.03 1.11 24.80
C LYS A 182 14.88 1.96 25.33
N LYS A 183 14.12 1.43 26.30
CA LYS A 183 13.04 2.16 26.96
C LYS A 183 13.57 3.39 27.69
N GLN A 184 14.67 3.27 28.40
CA GLN A 184 15.26 4.40 29.13
C GLN A 184 15.72 5.51 28.19
N ASP A 185 16.41 5.18 27.09
CA ASP A 185 16.86 6.15 26.12
C ASP A 185 15.67 6.87 25.42
N LEU A 186 14.62 6.11 25.14
CA LEU A 186 13.44 6.65 24.47
C LEU A 186 12.60 7.53 25.41
N MET A 187 12.42 7.10 26.66
CA MET A 187 11.72 7.90 27.66
C MET A 187 12.38 9.26 27.89
N LYS A 188 13.72 9.32 27.88
CA LYS A 188 14.43 10.60 28.00
C LYS A 188 14.08 11.54 26.83
N LYS A 189 14.01 11.02 25.61
CA LYS A 189 13.59 11.80 24.43
C LYS A 189 12.14 12.27 24.54
N VAL A 190 11.25 11.41 25.03
CA VAL A 190 9.84 11.74 25.29
C VAL A 190 9.73 12.86 26.33
N GLU A 191 10.46 12.78 27.45
CA GLU A 191 10.48 13.84 28.48
C GLU A 191 10.97 15.16 27.90
N GLU A 192 12.09 15.16 27.17
CA GLU A 192 12.64 16.38 26.53
C GLU A 192 11.63 17.05 25.56
N LEU A 193 10.87 16.25 24.79
CA LEU A 193 9.85 16.77 23.88
C LEU A 193 8.59 17.23 24.64
N ALA A 194 8.16 16.48 25.65
CA ALA A 194 7.01 16.84 26.45
C ALA A 194 7.26 18.18 27.18
N ASP A 195 8.44 18.39 27.77
CA ASP A 195 8.84 19.66 28.38
C ASP A 195 8.84 20.81 27.35
N LYS A 196 9.38 20.56 26.16
CA LYS A 196 9.40 21.55 25.06
C LYS A 196 7.99 21.95 24.60
N LEU A 197 7.08 20.98 24.57
CA LEU A 197 5.68 21.16 24.16
C LEU A 197 4.78 21.66 25.30
N HIS A 198 5.31 21.76 26.52
CA HIS A 198 4.56 22.08 27.75
C HIS A 198 3.40 21.07 28.01
N ILE A 199 3.61 19.79 27.68
CA ILE A 199 2.67 18.69 27.90
C ILE A 199 3.08 17.99 29.19
N SER A 200 2.14 17.84 30.15
CA SER A 200 2.37 17.06 31.35
C SER A 200 2.30 15.56 31.05
N TYR A 201 3.44 14.94 30.83
CA TYR A 201 3.55 13.49 30.56
C TYR A 201 2.96 12.61 31.68
N ARG A 202 2.97 13.10 32.92
CA ARG A 202 2.43 12.38 34.10
C ARG A 202 0.91 12.20 34.07
N GLU A 203 0.18 13.11 33.41
CA GLU A 203 -1.28 12.99 33.31
C GLU A 203 -1.71 11.90 32.35
N ALA A 204 -0.91 11.63 31.31
CA ALA A 204 -1.21 10.56 30.34
C ALA A 204 -1.04 9.15 30.96
N ASP A 205 -0.03 8.94 31.79
CA ASP A 205 0.20 7.65 32.49
C ASP A 205 -0.85 7.39 33.59
N GLU A 206 -1.36 8.42 34.26
CA GLU A 206 -2.37 8.29 35.30
C GLU A 206 -3.78 8.05 34.69
N GLU A 207 -4.09 8.64 33.54
CA GLU A 207 -5.36 8.38 32.82
C GLU A 207 -5.39 6.96 32.23
N MET A 208 -4.30 6.48 31.61
CA MET A 208 -4.20 5.10 31.11
C MET A 208 -4.35 4.05 32.23
N ASN A 209 -3.73 4.28 33.41
CA ASN A 209 -3.83 3.36 34.52
C ASN A 209 -5.18 3.39 35.23
N THR A 210 -5.95 4.45 35.11
CA THR A 210 -7.32 4.53 35.68
C THR A 210 -8.36 3.87 34.79
N GLU A 211 -8.23 3.94 33.49
CA GLU A 211 -9.15 3.26 32.55
C GLU A 211 -8.97 1.74 32.61
N THR A 212 -7.73 1.24 32.61
CA THR A 212 -7.43 -0.21 32.72
C THR A 212 -7.93 -0.82 34.04
N LYS A 213 -7.92 -0.06 35.14
CA LYS A 213 -8.47 -0.52 36.46
C LYS A 213 -9.99 -0.43 36.55
N ALA A 214 -10.64 0.37 35.73
CA ALA A 214 -12.09 0.47 35.69
C ALA A 214 -12.71 -0.74 34.99
N ASP A 215 -12.06 -1.26 33.97
CA ASP A 215 -12.52 -2.44 33.23
C ASP A 215 -12.29 -3.75 33.99
N GLU A 216 -11.21 -3.88 34.77
CA GLU A 216 -10.98 -5.06 35.63
C GLU A 216 -11.96 -5.20 36.82
N ASN A 217 -12.67 -4.17 37.19
CA ASN A 217 -13.62 -4.21 38.31
C ASN A 217 -15.09 -4.42 37.88
N GLN A 218 -15.35 -4.70 36.58
CA GLN A 218 -16.70 -4.98 36.08
C GLN A 218 -16.93 -6.45 35.66
N GLU A 219 -15.96 -7.34 35.87
CA GLU A 219 -16.13 -8.80 35.83
C GLU A 219 -16.30 -9.34 37.26
#